data_60864a760bf7433a395b908fba10ca23
#
_entry.id   60864a760bf7433a395b908fba10ca23
#
_cell.length_a   1.000
_cell.length_b   1.000
_cell.length_c   1.000
_cell.angle_alpha   90.00
_cell.angle_beta   90.00
_cell.angle_gamma   90.00
#
_symmetry.space_group_name_H-M   'P 1'
#
loop_
_entity.id
_entity.type
_entity.pdbx_description
1 polymer ?
#
loop_
_entity_poly.entity_id
_entity_poly.type
_entity_poly.pdbx_seq_one_letter_code
_entity_poly.pdbx_strand_id
1 'polypeptide(L)'
;MQNVVLISCTSKKRTYRCKAKELYDASSLFAASYSYAKRKNCEVYILSAKHGLLYENDIIAPYNETLLDKTSKEINEWRAQVLKALEERFDFNETNFIILAGKNYYEPLIQYIKHYELPLKGMRIGERISFLNAQREECDELCLNIHKHFNNMHRYDYSTIDEIPFTNGIYIMFEKGESYKGYDRIVRVGTHTSDNRLKKRLKDHFLKENKDGSIFRKNIGKAILNKNRHPYLNVWNLDTKKAADKYDAEFQYKIENQISTYLKDNITFTCFQVDTKEDRLRLEEGIIALLNSSSSFVSSENWRGRFSPINDISQSGLWLREGLNGKSLTFSEYKKIVALSRGEKAVEKKSETIKQTSKKTVGVNDVVRYLKDKFEQTKKNNKEEITIRSGEIHSELGLKDRMPTVCNAMYKLQTSKDEVVEKPNKGYGARLVIKYLL
;
A
#
# COMPACT_ATOMS: atom_id res chain seq x y z
N MET A 1 -8.67 -14.28 3.86
CA MET A 1 -9.80 -13.76 3.04
C MET A 1 -9.25 -12.95 1.88
N GLN A 2 -9.67 -13.25 0.66
CA GLN A 2 -9.39 -12.47 -0.54
C GLN A 2 -10.25 -11.20 -0.54
N ASN A 3 -9.67 -10.06 -0.96
CA ASN A 3 -10.44 -8.83 -1.15
C ASN A 3 -10.80 -8.64 -2.63
N VAL A 4 -12.07 -8.31 -2.89
CA VAL A 4 -12.61 -8.01 -4.21
C VAL A 4 -13.31 -6.67 -4.16
N VAL A 5 -13.11 -5.81 -5.15
CA VAL A 5 -13.75 -4.50 -5.21
C VAL A 5 -14.87 -4.47 -6.24
N LEU A 6 -16.05 -4.05 -5.79
CA LEU A 6 -17.22 -3.83 -6.64
C LEU A 6 -17.44 -2.31 -6.79
N ILE A 7 -17.40 -1.81 -8.02
CA ILE A 7 -17.62 -0.38 -8.33
C ILE A 7 -18.90 -0.24 -9.14
N SER A 8 -19.81 0.64 -8.75
CA SER A 8 -21.01 0.88 -9.58
C SER A 8 -20.69 1.62 -10.87
N CYS A 9 -21.38 1.29 -11.95
CA CYS A 9 -21.40 2.08 -13.15
C CYS A 9 -21.92 3.50 -12.86
N THR A 10 -21.66 4.42 -13.78
CA THR A 10 -22.07 5.84 -13.68
C THR A 10 -22.85 6.28 -14.93
N SER A 11 -23.60 7.36 -14.82
CA SER A 11 -24.30 7.96 -15.96
C SER A 11 -23.32 8.49 -17.01
N LYS A 12 -22.22 9.11 -16.57
CA LYS A 12 -21.17 9.65 -17.43
C LYS A 12 -20.35 8.50 -18.04
N LYS A 13 -20.35 8.38 -19.35
CA LYS A 13 -19.67 7.32 -20.12
C LYS A 13 -19.01 7.91 -21.36
N ARG A 14 -18.01 7.23 -21.90
CA ARG A 14 -17.50 7.52 -23.26
C ARG A 14 -18.58 7.20 -24.28
N THR A 15 -18.51 7.80 -25.46
CA THR A 15 -19.53 7.69 -26.52
C THR A 15 -19.28 6.54 -27.50
N TYR A 16 -18.22 5.79 -27.31
CA TYR A 16 -17.81 4.68 -28.20
C TYR A 16 -17.55 3.38 -27.41
N ARG A 17 -17.58 2.26 -28.14
CA ARG A 17 -17.32 0.92 -27.58
C ARG A 17 -15.86 0.80 -27.16
N CYS A 18 -15.63 0.45 -25.90
CA CYS A 18 -14.30 0.26 -25.32
C CYS A 18 -14.36 -0.69 -24.11
N LYS A 19 -13.25 -0.88 -23.42
CA LYS A 19 -13.21 -1.65 -22.19
C LYS A 19 -14.06 -0.98 -21.11
N ALA A 20 -14.71 -1.77 -20.24
CA ALA A 20 -15.60 -1.27 -19.19
C ALA A 20 -14.91 -0.23 -18.30
N LYS A 21 -13.66 -0.47 -17.87
CA LYS A 21 -12.88 0.50 -17.10
C LYS A 21 -12.67 1.84 -17.80
N GLU A 22 -12.54 1.82 -19.12
CA GLU A 22 -12.36 3.01 -19.94
C GLU A 22 -13.68 3.71 -20.24
N LEU A 23 -14.77 2.93 -20.40
CA LEU A 23 -16.09 3.47 -20.67
C LEU A 23 -16.57 4.41 -19.54
N TYR A 24 -16.30 4.05 -18.29
CA TYR A 24 -16.76 4.79 -17.13
C TYR A 24 -15.74 5.81 -16.58
N ASP A 25 -14.50 5.87 -17.09
CA ASP A 25 -13.45 6.78 -16.60
C ASP A 25 -13.77 8.28 -16.85
N ALA A 26 -14.73 8.57 -17.74
CA ALA A 26 -15.28 9.90 -17.91
C ALA A 26 -15.95 10.46 -16.63
N SER A 27 -16.24 9.60 -15.66
CA SER A 27 -16.78 9.97 -14.35
C SER A 27 -15.65 10.10 -13.31
N SER A 28 -15.50 11.28 -12.70
CA SER A 28 -14.51 11.53 -11.63
C SER A 28 -14.69 10.58 -10.44
N LEU A 29 -15.93 10.23 -10.08
CA LEU A 29 -16.20 9.29 -9.00
C LEU A 29 -15.73 7.88 -9.37
N PHE A 30 -16.02 7.41 -10.60
CA PHE A 30 -15.57 6.10 -11.07
C PHE A 30 -14.04 6.05 -11.12
N ALA A 31 -13.40 7.05 -11.73
CA ALA A 31 -11.94 7.13 -11.83
C ALA A 31 -11.26 7.11 -10.46
N ALA A 32 -11.80 7.86 -9.48
CA ALA A 32 -11.30 7.85 -8.10
C ALA A 32 -11.50 6.49 -7.42
N SER A 33 -12.68 5.87 -7.60
CA SER A 33 -12.99 4.53 -7.05
C SER A 33 -12.12 3.45 -7.67
N TYR A 34 -11.91 3.49 -8.98
CA TYR A 34 -11.07 2.56 -9.70
C TYR A 34 -9.59 2.69 -9.26
N SER A 35 -9.10 3.93 -9.15
CA SER A 35 -7.76 4.21 -8.63
C SER A 35 -7.59 3.70 -7.19
N TYR A 36 -8.59 3.88 -6.32
CA TYR A 36 -8.60 3.34 -4.97
C TYR A 36 -8.51 1.80 -4.98
N ALA A 37 -9.31 1.12 -5.80
CA ALA A 37 -9.30 -0.34 -5.92
C ALA A 37 -7.94 -0.87 -6.40
N LYS A 38 -7.35 -0.21 -7.40
CA LYS A 38 -6.02 -0.59 -7.92
C LYS A 38 -4.91 -0.41 -6.88
N ARG A 39 -4.96 0.63 -6.04
CA ARG A 39 -4.03 0.79 -4.92
C ARG A 39 -4.17 -0.29 -3.85
N LYS A 40 -5.38 -0.82 -3.66
CA LYS A 40 -5.62 -1.98 -2.78
C LYS A 40 -5.19 -3.29 -3.43
N ASN A 41 -4.80 -3.25 -4.70
CA ASN A 41 -4.41 -4.39 -5.52
C ASN A 41 -5.42 -5.53 -5.51
N CYS A 42 -6.69 -5.15 -5.54
CA CYS A 42 -7.80 -6.08 -5.57
C CYS A 42 -8.27 -6.31 -7.01
N GLU A 43 -8.88 -7.46 -7.24
CA GLU A 43 -9.68 -7.66 -8.44
C GLU A 43 -10.85 -6.69 -8.45
N VAL A 44 -11.12 -6.09 -9.62
CA VAL A 44 -12.15 -5.08 -9.80
C VAL A 44 -13.24 -5.58 -10.72
N TYR A 45 -14.46 -5.54 -10.21
CA TYR A 45 -15.66 -5.79 -10.98
C TYR A 45 -16.56 -4.56 -10.97
N ILE A 46 -17.33 -4.40 -12.03
CA ILE A 46 -18.22 -3.25 -12.21
C ILE A 46 -19.68 -3.73 -12.17
N LEU A 47 -20.44 -3.14 -11.25
CA LEU A 47 -21.88 -3.35 -11.13
C LEU A 47 -22.59 -2.49 -12.19
N SER A 48 -23.03 -3.10 -13.28
CA SER A 48 -23.71 -2.44 -14.39
C SER A 48 -25.22 -2.61 -14.27
N ALA A 49 -25.99 -1.54 -14.40
CA ALA A 49 -27.45 -1.60 -14.39
C ALA A 49 -28.00 -2.41 -15.58
N LYS A 50 -27.29 -2.45 -16.69
CA LYS A 50 -27.65 -3.16 -17.92
C LYS A 50 -27.09 -4.58 -17.99
N HIS A 51 -25.81 -4.74 -17.64
CA HIS A 51 -25.06 -5.98 -17.89
C HIS A 51 -24.85 -6.84 -16.64
N GLY A 52 -25.39 -6.42 -15.47
CA GLY A 52 -25.12 -7.11 -14.21
C GLY A 52 -23.69 -6.93 -13.75
N LEU A 53 -22.90 -7.98 -13.67
CA LEU A 53 -21.48 -7.96 -13.31
C LEU A 53 -20.59 -7.92 -14.54
N LEU A 54 -19.68 -6.96 -14.61
CA LEU A 54 -18.68 -6.81 -15.67
C LEU A 54 -17.28 -6.93 -15.10
N TYR A 55 -16.39 -7.55 -15.85
CA TYR A 55 -14.95 -7.47 -15.61
C TYR A 55 -14.40 -6.17 -16.20
N GLU A 56 -13.33 -5.63 -15.62
CA GLU A 56 -12.75 -4.32 -16.01
C GLU A 56 -12.34 -4.23 -17.50
N ASN A 57 -12.02 -5.37 -18.11
CA ASN A 57 -11.56 -5.46 -19.50
C ASN A 57 -12.66 -5.91 -20.51
N ASP A 58 -13.89 -6.13 -20.06
CA ASP A 58 -14.99 -6.47 -20.95
C ASP A 58 -15.26 -5.32 -21.93
N ILE A 59 -15.41 -5.65 -23.21
CA ILE A 59 -15.65 -4.65 -24.25
C ILE A 59 -17.15 -4.44 -24.40
N ILE A 60 -17.62 -3.26 -24.01
CA ILE A 60 -19.04 -2.91 -24.04
C ILE A 60 -19.29 -1.60 -24.79
N ALA A 61 -20.48 -1.47 -25.36
CA ALA A 61 -20.98 -0.23 -25.96
C ALA A 61 -21.60 0.69 -24.90
N PRO A 62 -21.61 2.01 -25.11
CA PRO A 62 -22.31 2.92 -24.21
C PRO A 62 -23.82 2.63 -24.20
N TYR A 63 -24.45 2.86 -23.06
CA TYR A 63 -25.86 2.65 -22.84
C TYR A 63 -26.41 3.67 -21.82
N ASN A 64 -27.72 3.83 -21.78
CA ASN A 64 -28.41 4.75 -20.87
C ASN A 64 -29.45 3.99 -20.03
N GLU A 65 -28.99 3.19 -19.07
CA GLU A 65 -29.81 2.47 -18.10
C GLU A 65 -29.28 2.71 -16.69
N THR A 66 -30.18 2.84 -15.72
CA THR A 66 -29.88 2.97 -14.30
C THR A 66 -30.80 2.05 -13.48
N LEU A 67 -30.35 1.61 -12.29
CA LEU A 67 -31.22 0.86 -11.37
C LEU A 67 -32.31 1.73 -10.76
N LEU A 68 -32.23 3.06 -10.85
CA LEU A 68 -33.25 3.98 -10.35
C LEU A 68 -34.56 3.88 -11.11
N ASP A 69 -34.49 3.53 -12.39
CA ASP A 69 -35.67 3.45 -13.28
C ASP A 69 -36.26 2.05 -13.34
N LYS A 70 -35.67 1.08 -12.62
CA LYS A 70 -36.11 -0.31 -12.62
C LYS A 70 -37.14 -0.61 -11.54
N THR A 71 -38.08 -1.45 -11.88
CA THR A 71 -39.07 -2.00 -10.95
C THR A 71 -38.43 -2.92 -9.93
N SER A 72 -39.12 -3.18 -8.82
CA SER A 72 -38.64 -4.14 -7.80
C SER A 72 -38.38 -5.53 -8.37
N LYS A 73 -39.16 -5.97 -9.36
CA LYS A 73 -38.97 -7.24 -10.06
C LYS A 73 -37.65 -7.25 -10.84
N GLU A 74 -37.41 -6.23 -11.63
CA GLU A 74 -36.17 -6.10 -12.42
C GLU A 74 -34.92 -5.95 -11.54
N ILE A 75 -35.03 -5.27 -10.39
CA ILE A 75 -33.95 -5.18 -9.41
C ILE A 75 -33.64 -6.57 -8.82
N ASN A 76 -34.66 -7.39 -8.54
CA ASN A 76 -34.50 -8.74 -8.04
C ASN A 76 -33.82 -9.66 -9.09
N GLU A 77 -34.21 -9.51 -10.36
CA GLU A 77 -33.61 -10.24 -11.48
C GLU A 77 -32.14 -9.83 -11.65
N TRP A 78 -31.85 -8.51 -11.66
CA TRP A 78 -30.51 -7.98 -11.69
C TRP A 78 -29.63 -8.49 -10.52
N ARG A 79 -30.19 -8.46 -9.31
CA ARG A 79 -29.51 -9.00 -8.12
C ARG A 79 -29.15 -10.46 -8.28
N ALA A 80 -30.12 -11.29 -8.68
CA ALA A 80 -29.89 -12.72 -8.87
C ALA A 80 -28.80 -13.01 -9.91
N GLN A 81 -28.79 -12.24 -11.01
CA GLN A 81 -27.75 -12.32 -12.03
C GLN A 81 -26.37 -11.97 -11.49
N VAL A 82 -26.25 -10.87 -10.71
CA VAL A 82 -24.97 -10.43 -10.12
C VAL A 82 -24.47 -11.42 -9.09
N LEU A 83 -25.32 -11.88 -8.18
CA LEU A 83 -24.93 -12.85 -7.13
C LEU A 83 -24.49 -14.17 -7.76
N LYS A 84 -25.22 -14.71 -8.73
CA LYS A 84 -24.81 -15.91 -9.45
C LYS A 84 -23.44 -15.76 -10.10
N ALA A 85 -23.17 -14.63 -10.77
CA ALA A 85 -21.90 -14.37 -11.41
C ALA A 85 -20.74 -14.20 -10.40
N LEU A 86 -21.01 -13.72 -9.18
CA LEU A 86 -20.03 -13.64 -8.09
C LEU A 86 -19.78 -15.02 -7.47
N GLU A 87 -20.83 -15.83 -7.23
CA GLU A 87 -20.72 -17.18 -6.66
C GLU A 87 -19.96 -18.15 -7.57
N GLU A 88 -20.07 -17.99 -8.88
CA GLU A 88 -19.28 -18.76 -9.86
C GLU A 88 -17.76 -18.50 -9.77
N ARG A 89 -17.34 -17.41 -9.12
CA ARG A 89 -15.95 -16.96 -9.05
C ARG A 89 -15.38 -16.95 -7.65
N PHE A 90 -16.21 -16.75 -6.64
CA PHE A 90 -15.77 -16.47 -5.27
C PHE A 90 -16.55 -17.29 -4.25
N ASP A 91 -15.82 -17.84 -3.28
CA ASP A 91 -16.44 -18.35 -2.06
C ASP A 91 -16.77 -17.15 -1.13
N PHE A 92 -18.06 -16.95 -0.85
CA PHE A 92 -18.51 -15.84 0.01
C PHE A 92 -18.10 -15.99 1.48
N ASN A 93 -17.64 -17.17 1.91
CA ASN A 93 -17.06 -17.36 3.24
C ASN A 93 -15.61 -16.90 3.33
N GLU A 94 -14.87 -16.93 2.22
CA GLU A 94 -13.45 -16.62 2.15
C GLU A 94 -13.15 -15.28 1.44
N THR A 95 -14.20 -14.60 0.94
CA THR A 95 -14.07 -13.35 0.17
C THR A 95 -14.69 -12.18 0.93
N ASN A 96 -13.93 -11.08 1.03
CA ASN A 96 -14.40 -9.79 1.53
C ASN A 96 -14.65 -8.83 0.36
N PHE A 97 -15.88 -8.34 0.23
CA PHE A 97 -16.27 -7.44 -0.86
C PHE A 97 -16.21 -5.98 -0.41
N ILE A 98 -15.32 -5.20 -0.98
CA ILE A 98 -15.23 -3.74 -0.77
C ILE A 98 -16.12 -3.09 -1.82
N ILE A 99 -17.28 -2.55 -1.42
CA ILE A 99 -18.29 -2.06 -2.34
C ILE A 99 -18.24 -0.53 -2.42
N LEU A 100 -17.75 -0.01 -3.55
CA LEU A 100 -17.68 1.41 -3.88
C LEU A 100 -18.84 1.80 -4.77
N ALA A 101 -20.05 1.74 -4.22
CA ALA A 101 -21.29 1.91 -4.97
C ALA A 101 -22.30 2.80 -4.23
N GLY A 102 -23.29 3.28 -4.97
CA GLY A 102 -24.45 3.95 -4.41
C GLY A 102 -25.41 2.95 -3.74
N LYS A 103 -26.29 3.46 -2.87
CA LYS A 103 -27.26 2.69 -2.09
C LYS A 103 -28.06 1.70 -2.95
N ASN A 104 -28.53 2.14 -4.11
CA ASN A 104 -29.35 1.32 -5.00
C ASN A 104 -28.61 0.10 -5.58
N TYR A 105 -27.28 0.12 -5.60
CA TYR A 105 -26.45 -1.00 -6.08
C TYR A 105 -26.04 -1.94 -4.95
N TYR A 106 -25.68 -1.42 -3.77
CA TYR A 106 -25.20 -2.29 -2.71
C TYR A 106 -26.34 -2.90 -1.85
N GLU A 107 -27.41 -2.18 -1.62
CA GLU A 107 -28.51 -2.62 -0.73
C GLU A 107 -29.14 -3.94 -1.17
N PRO A 108 -29.40 -4.17 -2.48
CA PRO A 108 -29.91 -5.47 -2.93
C PRO A 108 -28.96 -6.63 -2.71
N LEU A 109 -27.63 -6.39 -2.61
CA LEU A 109 -26.60 -7.43 -2.57
C LEU A 109 -26.19 -7.81 -1.16
N ILE A 110 -26.05 -6.83 -0.24
CA ILE A 110 -25.39 -7.03 1.05
C ILE A 110 -26.08 -8.01 2.00
N GLN A 111 -27.38 -8.26 1.82
CA GLN A 111 -28.10 -9.27 2.62
C GLN A 111 -27.72 -10.72 2.27
N TYR A 112 -27.06 -10.92 1.13
CA TYR A 112 -26.59 -12.22 0.64
C TYR A 112 -25.08 -12.40 0.73
N ILE A 113 -24.34 -11.33 1.05
CA ILE A 113 -22.87 -11.31 1.14
C ILE A 113 -22.48 -11.30 2.62
N LYS A 114 -21.71 -12.30 3.04
CA LYS A 114 -21.31 -12.48 4.44
C LYS A 114 -20.28 -11.46 4.92
N HIS A 115 -19.29 -11.16 4.10
CA HIS A 115 -18.20 -10.26 4.43
C HIS A 115 -18.14 -9.13 3.42
N TYR A 116 -18.40 -7.90 3.89
CA TYR A 116 -18.35 -6.72 3.04
C TYR A 116 -17.97 -5.46 3.80
N GLU A 117 -17.43 -4.51 3.07
CA GLU A 117 -17.15 -3.15 3.52
C GLU A 117 -17.85 -2.14 2.62
N LEU A 118 -18.38 -1.07 3.21
CA LEU A 118 -19.03 0.05 2.51
C LEU A 118 -18.31 1.37 2.81
N PRO A 119 -17.11 1.61 2.29
CA PRO A 119 -16.29 2.78 2.64
C PRO A 119 -16.96 4.12 2.33
N LEU A 120 -17.87 4.14 1.35
CA LEU A 120 -18.57 5.33 0.88
C LEU A 120 -19.99 5.49 1.42
N LYS A 121 -20.41 4.65 2.39
CA LYS A 121 -21.76 4.67 2.96
C LYS A 121 -22.06 6.02 3.62
N GLY A 122 -23.22 6.59 3.32
CA GLY A 122 -23.68 7.86 3.89
C GLY A 122 -23.06 9.12 3.31
N MET A 123 -22.07 9.01 2.42
CA MET A 123 -21.39 10.15 1.81
C MET A 123 -22.11 10.63 0.55
N ARG A 124 -22.16 11.94 0.33
CA ARG A 124 -22.58 12.56 -0.93
C ARG A 124 -21.47 12.42 -1.98
N ILE A 125 -21.77 12.61 -3.26
CA ILE A 125 -20.82 12.39 -4.38
C ILE A 125 -19.51 13.17 -4.18
N GLY A 126 -19.58 14.45 -3.80
CA GLY A 126 -18.38 15.25 -3.54
C GLY A 126 -17.56 14.73 -2.36
N GLU A 127 -18.22 14.29 -1.28
CA GLU A 127 -17.55 13.70 -0.11
C GLU A 127 -16.87 12.37 -0.45
N ARG A 128 -17.47 11.54 -1.30
CA ARG A 128 -16.88 10.30 -1.80
C ARG A 128 -15.60 10.54 -2.58
N ILE A 129 -15.64 11.51 -3.52
CA ILE A 129 -14.47 11.88 -4.32
C ILE A 129 -13.36 12.43 -3.41
N SER A 130 -13.71 13.30 -2.46
CA SER A 130 -12.75 13.85 -1.50
C SER A 130 -12.13 12.79 -0.62
N PHE A 131 -12.91 11.84 -0.11
CA PHE A 131 -12.42 10.71 0.67
C PHE A 131 -11.43 9.84 -0.13
N LEU A 132 -11.80 9.46 -1.37
CA LEU A 132 -10.96 8.62 -2.22
C LEU A 132 -9.66 9.31 -2.63
N ASN A 133 -9.70 10.63 -2.85
CA ASN A 133 -8.50 11.44 -3.16
C ASN A 133 -7.62 11.62 -1.92
N ALA A 134 -8.19 11.88 -0.74
CA ALA A 134 -7.43 11.98 0.50
C ALA A 134 -6.65 10.70 0.81
N GLN A 135 -7.26 9.54 0.59
CA GLN A 135 -6.57 8.24 0.72
C GLN A 135 -5.41 8.07 -0.27
N ARG A 136 -5.50 8.68 -1.44
CA ARG A 136 -4.40 8.70 -2.42
C ARG A 136 -3.26 9.61 -1.97
N GLU A 137 -3.59 10.82 -1.54
CA GLU A 137 -2.63 11.82 -1.07
C GLU A 137 -1.86 11.31 0.14
N GLU A 138 -2.53 10.70 1.10
CA GLU A 138 -1.90 10.09 2.29
C GLU A 138 -0.91 8.97 1.90
N CYS A 139 -1.30 8.11 0.96
CA CYS A 139 -0.43 7.04 0.46
C CYS A 139 0.81 7.60 -0.25
N ASP A 140 0.63 8.58 -1.14
CA ASP A 140 1.73 9.21 -1.90
C ASP A 140 2.66 10.02 -0.98
N GLU A 141 2.13 10.67 0.06
CA GLU A 141 2.90 11.36 1.09
C GLU A 141 3.73 10.38 1.92
N LEU A 142 3.14 9.30 2.39
CA LEU A 142 3.85 8.29 3.17
C LEU A 142 4.95 7.60 2.33
N CYS A 143 4.67 7.35 1.04
CA CYS A 143 5.66 6.84 0.09
C CYS A 143 6.84 7.82 -0.08
N LEU A 144 6.59 9.12 -0.14
CA LEU A 144 7.64 10.15 -0.19
C LEU A 144 8.44 10.18 1.13
N ASN A 145 7.76 10.13 2.26
CA ASN A 145 8.41 10.16 3.57
C ASN A 145 9.34 8.96 3.77
N ILE A 146 8.97 7.79 3.31
CA ILE A 146 9.81 6.58 3.38
C ILE A 146 11.05 6.69 2.48
N HIS A 147 10.91 7.24 1.27
CA HIS A 147 12.05 7.52 0.38
C HIS A 147 13.01 8.52 1.01
N LYS A 148 12.50 9.65 1.51
CA LYS A 148 13.29 10.66 2.22
C LYS A 148 14.03 10.05 3.41
N HIS A 149 13.36 9.24 4.21
CA HIS A 149 13.96 8.61 5.39
C HIS A 149 15.12 7.70 5.00
N PHE A 150 14.90 6.74 4.09
CA PHE A 150 15.92 5.77 3.71
C PHE A 150 17.06 6.38 2.89
N ASN A 151 16.83 7.46 2.13
CA ASN A 151 17.89 8.18 1.45
C ASN A 151 18.83 8.91 2.41
N ASN A 152 18.35 9.28 3.60
CA ASN A 152 19.17 9.94 4.63
C ASN A 152 19.93 8.95 5.54
N MET A 153 19.75 7.64 5.36
CA MET A 153 20.46 6.63 6.13
C MET A 153 21.83 6.31 5.51
N HIS A 154 22.70 5.70 6.33
CA HIS A 154 23.98 5.20 5.84
C HIS A 154 23.79 4.24 4.66
N ARG A 155 24.58 4.47 3.60
CA ARG A 155 24.50 3.70 2.36
C ARG A 155 25.63 2.68 2.31
N TYR A 156 25.26 1.43 2.10
CA TYR A 156 26.15 0.28 1.92
C TYR A 156 26.17 -0.14 0.45
N ASP A 157 27.22 -0.83 0.06
CA ASP A 157 27.34 -1.57 -1.19
C ASP A 157 27.84 -3.00 -0.94
N TYR A 158 28.15 -3.73 -2.00
CA TYR A 158 28.61 -5.12 -1.90
C TYR A 158 29.92 -5.30 -1.12
N SER A 159 30.80 -4.29 -1.06
CA SER A 159 32.11 -4.32 -0.39
C SER A 159 31.98 -4.09 1.12
N THR A 160 30.96 -3.39 1.56
CA THR A 160 30.74 -2.96 2.95
C THR A 160 29.71 -3.82 3.71
N ILE A 161 29.27 -4.96 3.14
CA ILE A 161 28.28 -5.86 3.80
C ILE A 161 28.75 -6.30 5.21
N ASP A 162 30.05 -6.53 5.40
CA ASP A 162 30.57 -7.00 6.67
C ASP A 162 30.63 -5.91 7.75
N GLU A 163 30.56 -4.64 7.37
CA GLU A 163 30.52 -3.49 8.27
C GLU A 163 29.16 -3.31 8.96
N ILE A 164 28.10 -3.97 8.50
CA ILE A 164 26.77 -3.89 9.12
C ILE A 164 26.87 -4.38 10.57
N PRO A 165 26.47 -3.56 11.58
CA PRO A 165 26.72 -3.89 12.99
C PRO A 165 25.73 -4.89 13.60
N PHE A 166 24.73 -5.35 12.84
CA PHE A 166 23.69 -6.28 13.31
C PHE A 166 23.46 -7.44 12.34
N THR A 167 22.82 -8.49 12.80
CA THR A 167 22.62 -9.74 12.05
C THR A 167 21.17 -9.98 11.63
N ASN A 168 20.22 -9.27 12.26
CA ASN A 168 18.79 -9.31 11.95
C ASN A 168 18.32 -7.93 11.46
N GLY A 169 17.57 -7.88 10.37
CA GLY A 169 17.08 -6.61 9.87
C GLY A 169 16.40 -6.67 8.52
N ILE A 170 16.04 -5.50 8.03
CA ILE A 170 15.46 -5.26 6.72
C ILE A 170 16.46 -4.44 5.91
N TYR A 171 16.62 -4.77 4.63
CA TYR A 171 17.41 -3.99 3.67
C TYR A 171 16.52 -3.36 2.63
N ILE A 172 16.91 -2.15 2.20
CA ILE A 172 16.24 -1.34 1.19
C ILE A 172 17.28 -1.08 0.09
N MET A 173 17.01 -1.50 -1.14
CA MET A 173 17.94 -1.35 -2.26
C MET A 173 17.51 -0.22 -3.19
N PHE A 174 18.51 0.46 -3.71
CA PHE A 174 18.38 1.54 -4.68
C PHE A 174 19.21 1.20 -5.91
N GLU A 175 18.78 1.72 -7.06
CA GLU A 175 19.44 1.47 -8.33
C GLU A 175 19.88 2.79 -8.96
N LYS A 176 21.11 2.86 -9.40
CA LYS A 176 21.71 4.02 -10.04
C LYS A 176 20.90 4.46 -11.26
N GLY A 177 20.55 5.74 -11.31
CA GLY A 177 19.74 6.30 -12.39
C GLY A 177 18.23 6.19 -12.19
N GLU A 178 17.78 5.52 -11.15
CA GLU A 178 16.37 5.48 -10.77
C GLU A 178 16.06 6.52 -9.70
N SER A 179 15.07 7.37 -9.95
CA SER A 179 14.71 8.45 -9.03
C SER A 179 13.21 8.49 -8.74
N TYR A 180 12.84 8.97 -7.56
CA TYR A 180 11.46 9.22 -7.13
C TYR A 180 11.40 10.58 -6.42
N LYS A 181 10.76 11.57 -7.03
CA LYS A 181 10.58 12.92 -6.47
C LYS A 181 11.89 13.54 -5.91
N GLY A 182 13.02 13.35 -6.61
CA GLY A 182 14.32 13.89 -6.22
C GLY A 182 15.16 13.02 -5.27
N TYR A 183 14.67 11.84 -4.88
CA TYR A 183 15.39 10.84 -4.09
C TYR A 183 15.74 9.63 -4.94
N ASP A 184 16.77 8.87 -4.55
CA ASP A 184 17.01 7.56 -5.16
C ASP A 184 15.79 6.68 -4.94
N ARG A 185 15.29 6.07 -6.03
CA ARG A 185 14.11 5.23 -5.99
C ARG A 185 14.41 3.87 -5.37
N ILE A 186 13.58 3.45 -4.44
CA ILE A 186 13.61 2.10 -3.88
C ILE A 186 13.26 1.11 -5.00
N VAL A 187 14.13 0.14 -5.27
CA VAL A 187 13.89 -0.89 -6.30
C VAL A 187 13.67 -2.28 -5.71
N ARG A 188 14.01 -2.46 -4.43
CA ARG A 188 13.78 -3.72 -3.72
C ARG A 188 13.77 -3.48 -2.21
N VAL A 189 12.90 -4.19 -1.54
CA VAL A 189 12.86 -4.38 -0.09
C VAL A 189 13.07 -5.85 0.20
N GLY A 190 13.72 -6.19 1.28
CA GLY A 190 13.85 -7.59 1.64
C GLY A 190 14.37 -7.82 3.05
N THR A 191 14.11 -9.03 3.54
CA THR A 191 14.56 -9.54 4.82
C THR A 191 14.91 -11.02 4.75
N HIS A 192 14.95 -11.68 5.89
CA HIS A 192 15.21 -13.10 6.08
C HIS A 192 14.26 -13.71 7.11
N THR A 193 13.94 -14.98 6.96
CA THR A 193 13.01 -15.69 7.85
C THR A 193 13.69 -16.31 9.07
N SER A 194 14.91 -16.83 8.90
CA SER A 194 15.71 -17.41 9.98
C SER A 194 16.61 -16.34 10.60
N ASP A 195 16.85 -16.41 11.90
CA ASP A 195 17.67 -15.42 12.60
C ASP A 195 19.13 -15.39 12.14
N ASN A 196 19.76 -14.25 12.32
CA ASN A 196 21.17 -13.99 12.02
C ASN A 196 21.57 -14.20 10.55
N ARG A 197 20.64 -13.96 9.61
CA ARG A 197 20.84 -14.24 8.18
C ARG A 197 20.96 -13.00 7.28
N LEU A 198 20.88 -11.77 7.82
CA LEU A 198 20.90 -10.55 7.01
C LEU A 198 22.15 -10.47 6.11
N LYS A 199 23.33 -10.51 6.69
CA LYS A 199 24.59 -10.45 5.92
C LYS A 199 24.72 -11.58 4.92
N LYS A 200 24.37 -12.81 5.34
CA LYS A 200 24.38 -13.95 4.42
C LYS A 200 23.42 -13.75 3.25
N ARG A 201 22.22 -13.22 3.49
CA ARG A 201 21.24 -12.92 2.43
C ARG A 201 21.76 -11.89 1.42
N LEU A 202 22.41 -10.84 1.91
CA LEU A 202 23.05 -9.84 1.06
C LEU A 202 24.22 -10.45 0.26
N LYS A 203 25.08 -11.24 0.89
CA LYS A 203 26.15 -11.98 0.20
C LYS A 203 25.62 -12.95 -0.87
N ASP A 204 24.49 -13.61 -0.61
CA ASP A 204 23.82 -14.47 -1.60
C ASP A 204 23.32 -13.68 -2.81
N HIS A 205 22.98 -12.39 -2.65
CA HIS A 205 22.62 -11.49 -3.76
C HIS A 205 23.84 -11.01 -4.54
N PHE A 206 24.85 -10.49 -3.87
CA PHE A 206 25.92 -9.72 -4.49
C PHE A 206 27.17 -10.55 -4.85
N LEU A 207 27.50 -11.55 -4.02
CA LEU A 207 28.81 -12.23 -4.08
C LEU A 207 28.74 -13.66 -4.60
N LYS A 208 27.56 -14.31 -4.51
CA LYS A 208 27.42 -15.70 -4.97
C LYS A 208 26.75 -15.74 -6.34
N GLU A 209 27.45 -16.26 -7.31
CA GLU A 209 26.99 -16.47 -8.68
C GLU A 209 26.05 -17.69 -8.78
N ASN A 210 24.90 -17.57 -8.10
CA ASN A 210 23.92 -18.65 -8.01
C ASN A 210 22.49 -18.08 -8.01
N LYS A 211 21.84 -18.11 -9.16
CA LYS A 211 20.44 -17.69 -9.32
C LYS A 211 19.44 -18.50 -8.50
N ASP A 212 19.77 -19.77 -8.23
CA ASP A 212 18.86 -20.66 -7.47
C ASP A 212 18.91 -20.38 -5.96
N GLY A 213 19.99 -19.75 -5.47
CA GLY A 213 20.12 -19.22 -4.11
C GLY A 213 19.55 -17.80 -3.93
N SER A 214 19.26 -17.09 -5.04
CA SER A 214 18.83 -15.71 -5.00
C SER A 214 17.78 -15.40 -6.06
N ILE A 215 16.50 -15.31 -5.63
CA ILE A 215 15.40 -14.92 -6.53
C ILE A 215 15.64 -13.54 -7.16
N PHE A 216 16.39 -12.65 -6.52
CA PHE A 216 16.76 -11.35 -7.07
C PHE A 216 17.65 -11.51 -8.29
N ARG A 217 18.73 -12.30 -8.19
CA ARG A 217 19.61 -12.66 -9.32
C ARG A 217 18.82 -13.33 -10.44
N LYS A 218 17.94 -14.27 -10.07
CA LYS A 218 17.10 -15.00 -11.02
C LYS A 218 16.22 -14.06 -11.84
N ASN A 219 15.62 -13.05 -11.20
CA ASN A 219 14.77 -12.06 -11.86
C ASN A 219 15.56 -11.10 -12.76
N ILE A 220 16.75 -10.66 -12.34
CA ILE A 220 17.64 -9.83 -13.18
C ILE A 220 18.06 -10.61 -14.42
N GLY A 221 18.46 -11.87 -14.28
CA GLY A 221 18.82 -12.72 -15.42
C GLY A 221 17.68 -12.90 -16.41
N LYS A 222 16.44 -13.09 -15.92
CA LYS A 222 15.26 -13.10 -16.80
C LYS A 222 15.10 -11.81 -17.61
N ALA A 223 15.28 -10.67 -16.97
CA ALA A 223 15.17 -9.38 -17.64
C ALA A 223 16.28 -9.17 -18.70
N ILE A 224 17.52 -9.59 -18.40
CA ILE A 224 18.65 -9.55 -19.35
C ILE A 224 18.34 -10.41 -20.57
N LEU A 225 17.94 -11.66 -20.36
CA LEU A 225 17.66 -12.62 -21.42
C LEU A 225 16.44 -12.18 -22.28
N ASN A 226 15.39 -11.72 -21.64
CA ASN A 226 14.17 -11.27 -22.33
C ASN A 226 14.40 -9.98 -23.14
N LYS A 227 15.18 -9.03 -22.62
CA LYS A 227 15.58 -7.84 -23.39
C LYS A 227 16.24 -8.19 -24.71
N ASN A 228 17.07 -9.23 -24.69
CA ASN A 228 17.80 -9.70 -25.87
C ASN A 228 17.03 -10.77 -26.66
N ARG A 229 15.79 -11.10 -26.26
CA ARG A 229 14.98 -12.18 -26.85
C ARG A 229 15.73 -13.50 -26.97
N HIS A 230 16.60 -13.78 -25.98
CA HIS A 230 17.50 -14.93 -26.01
C HIS A 230 16.77 -16.22 -25.64
N PRO A 231 16.87 -17.30 -26.42
CA PRO A 231 16.12 -18.56 -26.21
C PRO A 231 16.48 -19.25 -24.87
N TYR A 232 17.64 -18.96 -24.30
CA TYR A 232 18.06 -19.46 -22.99
C TYR A 232 17.14 -19.05 -21.85
N LEU A 233 16.25 -18.08 -22.05
CA LEU A 233 15.20 -17.69 -21.09
C LEU A 233 14.34 -18.90 -20.70
N ASN A 234 14.07 -19.83 -21.61
CA ASN A 234 13.28 -21.04 -21.37
C ASN A 234 13.99 -21.99 -20.40
N VAL A 235 15.32 -22.01 -20.43
CA VAL A 235 16.19 -22.88 -19.60
C VAL A 235 16.52 -22.21 -18.26
N TRP A 236 16.52 -20.86 -18.22
CA TRP A 236 16.94 -20.08 -17.04
C TRP A 236 16.18 -20.42 -15.75
N ASN A 237 14.95 -20.91 -15.86
CA ASN A 237 14.13 -21.30 -14.70
C ASN A 237 14.51 -22.65 -14.09
N LEU A 238 15.20 -23.50 -14.81
CA LEU A 238 15.59 -24.82 -14.35
C LEU A 238 16.52 -24.71 -13.11
N ASP A 239 16.34 -25.61 -12.16
CA ASP A 239 17.26 -25.76 -11.04
C ASP A 239 18.55 -26.41 -11.56
N THR A 240 19.68 -25.70 -11.44
CA THR A 240 20.96 -26.14 -12.00
C THR A 240 21.48 -27.45 -11.38
N LYS A 241 21.08 -27.75 -10.16
CA LYS A 241 21.48 -29.02 -9.49
C LYS A 241 20.67 -30.21 -9.97
N LYS A 242 19.38 -29.98 -10.32
CA LYS A 242 18.44 -31.04 -10.72
C LYS A 242 18.43 -31.30 -12.23
N ALA A 243 18.94 -30.37 -13.01
CA ALA A 243 18.88 -30.38 -14.48
C ALA A 243 20.26 -30.09 -15.08
N ALA A 244 21.29 -30.64 -14.52
CA ALA A 244 22.69 -30.39 -14.90
C ALA A 244 23.00 -30.74 -16.37
N ASP A 245 22.26 -31.68 -16.95
CA ASP A 245 22.33 -32.12 -18.35
C ASP A 245 21.50 -31.27 -19.33
N LYS A 246 20.68 -30.33 -18.82
CA LYS A 246 19.71 -29.57 -19.60
C LYS A 246 20.06 -28.10 -19.80
N TYR A 247 21.20 -27.65 -19.30
CA TYR A 247 21.63 -26.26 -19.46
C TYR A 247 23.11 -26.17 -19.87
N ASP A 248 23.43 -25.10 -20.59
CA ASP A 248 24.81 -24.76 -20.95
C ASP A 248 25.48 -24.06 -19.75
N ALA A 249 26.48 -24.75 -19.14
CA ALA A 249 27.16 -24.28 -17.94
C ALA A 249 28.02 -23.02 -18.22
N GLU A 250 28.65 -22.93 -19.40
CA GLU A 250 29.48 -21.78 -19.78
C GLU A 250 28.60 -20.56 -20.02
N PHE A 251 27.50 -20.72 -20.76
CA PHE A 251 26.56 -19.63 -20.98
C PHE A 251 25.86 -19.21 -19.67
N GLN A 252 25.49 -20.17 -18.82
CA GLN A 252 24.96 -19.89 -17.48
C GLN A 252 25.91 -19.02 -16.68
N TYR A 253 27.19 -19.37 -16.62
CA TYR A 253 28.23 -18.61 -15.94
C TYR A 253 28.39 -17.21 -16.52
N LYS A 254 28.36 -17.07 -17.84
CA LYS A 254 28.40 -15.77 -18.51
C LYS A 254 27.25 -14.84 -18.08
N ILE A 255 26.04 -15.36 -17.98
CA ILE A 255 24.89 -14.58 -17.51
C ILE A 255 25.01 -14.24 -16.02
N GLU A 256 25.47 -15.18 -15.19
CA GLU A 256 25.70 -14.92 -13.76
C GLU A 256 26.75 -13.82 -13.54
N ASN A 257 27.82 -13.79 -14.34
CA ASN A 257 28.82 -12.72 -14.31
C ASN A 257 28.21 -11.35 -14.70
N GLN A 258 27.38 -11.32 -15.75
CA GLN A 258 26.68 -10.07 -16.12
C GLN A 258 25.78 -9.59 -14.99
N ILE A 259 25.11 -10.49 -14.28
CA ILE A 259 24.29 -10.15 -13.11
C ILE A 259 25.17 -9.59 -11.99
N SER A 260 26.32 -10.24 -11.70
CA SER A 260 27.25 -9.82 -10.65
C SER A 260 27.80 -8.41 -10.93
N THR A 261 28.22 -8.15 -12.15
CA THR A 261 28.69 -6.83 -12.59
C THR A 261 27.57 -5.79 -12.46
N TYR A 262 26.37 -6.12 -12.97
CA TYR A 262 25.22 -5.21 -12.85
C TYR A 262 24.89 -4.84 -11.42
N LEU A 263 24.85 -5.83 -10.52
CA LEU A 263 24.56 -5.62 -9.10
C LEU A 263 25.61 -4.77 -8.41
N LYS A 264 26.89 -5.03 -8.67
CA LYS A 264 28.01 -4.32 -8.06
C LYS A 264 28.09 -2.85 -8.55
N ASP A 265 27.80 -2.61 -9.81
CA ASP A 265 27.94 -1.29 -10.42
C ASP A 265 26.74 -0.37 -10.20
N ASN A 266 25.55 -0.96 -9.98
CA ASN A 266 24.30 -0.20 -10.00
C ASN A 266 23.48 -0.27 -8.71
N ILE A 267 23.70 -1.25 -7.82
CA ILE A 267 22.87 -1.43 -6.64
C ILE A 267 23.61 -1.05 -5.37
N THR A 268 23.04 -0.11 -4.65
CA THR A 268 23.43 0.22 -3.28
C THR A 268 22.24 -0.07 -2.34
N PHE A 269 22.47 -0.12 -1.05
CA PHE A 269 21.39 -0.37 -0.11
C PHE A 269 21.63 0.31 1.24
N THR A 270 20.56 0.47 1.99
CA THR A 270 20.59 0.75 3.42
C THR A 270 19.91 -0.38 4.18
N CYS A 271 20.18 -0.51 5.46
CA CYS A 271 19.54 -1.50 6.31
C CYS A 271 19.35 -0.98 7.74
N PHE A 272 18.38 -1.55 8.44
CA PHE A 272 18.11 -1.22 9.84
C PHE A 272 17.77 -2.49 10.62
N GLN A 273 18.12 -2.47 11.90
CA GLN A 273 17.92 -3.61 12.79
C GLN A 273 16.44 -3.84 13.08
N VAL A 274 16.00 -5.07 12.96
CA VAL A 274 14.68 -5.55 13.38
C VAL A 274 14.84 -6.96 13.94
N ASP A 275 14.70 -7.13 15.24
CA ASP A 275 15.10 -8.36 15.93
C ASP A 275 14.08 -9.49 15.74
N THR A 276 12.78 -9.22 15.86
CA THR A 276 11.75 -10.25 15.75
C THR A 276 11.42 -10.60 14.29
N LYS A 277 11.16 -11.87 14.02
CA LYS A 277 10.76 -12.35 12.70
C LYS A 277 9.43 -11.74 12.25
N GLU A 278 8.49 -11.65 13.16
CA GLU A 278 7.15 -11.11 12.93
C GLU A 278 7.22 -9.66 12.46
N ASP A 279 7.97 -8.81 13.14
CA ASP A 279 8.17 -7.43 12.75
C ASP A 279 8.92 -7.30 11.43
N ARG A 280 9.96 -8.13 11.20
CA ARG A 280 10.68 -8.12 9.93
C ARG A 280 9.74 -8.37 8.76
N LEU A 281 8.94 -9.43 8.84
CA LEU A 281 8.01 -9.81 7.76
C LEU A 281 6.90 -8.78 7.59
N ARG A 282 6.34 -8.29 8.70
CA ARG A 282 5.25 -7.28 8.65
C ARG A 282 5.71 -5.95 8.07
N LEU A 283 6.88 -5.44 8.49
CA LEU A 283 7.41 -4.17 8.01
C LEU A 283 7.89 -4.28 6.55
N GLU A 284 8.54 -5.39 6.16
CA GLU A 284 8.89 -5.67 4.77
C GLU A 284 7.65 -5.63 3.88
N GLU A 285 6.62 -6.43 4.20
CA GLU A 285 5.36 -6.46 3.47
C GLU A 285 4.72 -5.08 3.40
N GLY A 286 4.67 -4.36 4.53
CA GLY A 286 4.05 -3.04 4.60
C GLY A 286 4.73 -2.00 3.70
N ILE A 287 6.06 -1.99 3.67
CA ILE A 287 6.83 -1.11 2.79
C ILE A 287 6.57 -1.47 1.32
N ILE A 288 6.63 -2.75 0.97
CA ILE A 288 6.41 -3.22 -0.41
C ILE A 288 5.00 -2.84 -0.88
N ALA A 289 3.99 -3.12 -0.08
CA ALA A 289 2.60 -2.81 -0.40
C ALA A 289 2.35 -1.29 -0.50
N LEU A 290 2.99 -0.47 0.34
CA LEU A 290 2.94 0.99 0.25
C LEU A 290 3.51 1.49 -1.08
N LEU A 291 4.71 1.03 -1.46
CA LEU A 291 5.36 1.40 -2.72
C LEU A 291 4.47 1.05 -3.92
N ASN A 292 3.95 -0.19 -3.95
CA ASN A 292 3.08 -0.66 -5.02
C ASN A 292 1.72 0.07 -5.06
N SER A 293 1.25 0.60 -3.93
CA SER A 293 -0.03 1.32 -3.82
C SER A 293 0.06 2.80 -4.20
N SER A 294 1.26 3.39 -4.22
CA SER A 294 1.46 4.80 -4.58
C SER A 294 1.34 4.99 -6.08
N SER A 295 0.42 5.86 -6.50
CA SER A 295 0.20 6.15 -7.92
C SER A 295 1.35 6.91 -8.58
N SER A 296 2.16 7.58 -7.77
CA SER A 296 3.34 8.34 -8.22
C SER A 296 4.63 7.51 -8.26
N PHE A 297 4.61 6.28 -7.73
CA PHE A 297 5.76 5.39 -7.71
C PHE A 297 5.90 4.67 -9.06
N VAL A 298 6.69 5.24 -9.96
CA VAL A 298 6.88 4.73 -11.32
C VAL A 298 8.37 4.58 -11.61
N SER A 299 8.76 3.48 -12.27
CA SER A 299 10.12 3.28 -12.74
C SER A 299 10.43 4.15 -13.95
N SER A 300 11.72 4.50 -14.16
CA SER A 300 12.16 5.14 -15.39
C SER A 300 11.89 4.24 -16.61
N GLU A 301 11.87 4.84 -17.80
CA GLU A 301 11.71 4.08 -19.06
C GLU A 301 12.89 3.13 -19.31
N ASN A 302 14.06 3.48 -18.83
CA ASN A 302 15.29 2.72 -19.01
C ASN A 302 15.51 1.65 -17.92
N TRP A 303 14.65 1.58 -16.91
CA TRP A 303 14.79 0.60 -15.84
C TRP A 303 14.81 -0.83 -16.39
N ARG A 304 15.85 -1.57 -16.03
CA ARG A 304 16.05 -2.95 -16.54
C ARG A 304 14.89 -3.88 -16.20
N GLY A 305 14.23 -3.69 -15.07
CA GLY A 305 13.08 -4.50 -14.67
C GLY A 305 11.86 -4.40 -15.59
N ARG A 306 11.76 -3.36 -16.41
CA ARG A 306 10.71 -3.26 -17.45
C ARG A 306 10.81 -4.36 -18.51
N PHE A 307 11.99 -4.91 -18.70
CA PHE A 307 12.23 -6.04 -19.58
C PHE A 307 11.97 -7.40 -18.92
N SER A 308 11.52 -7.42 -17.66
CA SER A 308 11.15 -8.67 -17.01
C SER A 308 9.96 -9.32 -17.73
N PRO A 309 9.99 -10.64 -18.01
CA PRO A 309 8.82 -11.35 -18.51
C PRO A 309 7.76 -11.58 -17.43
N ILE A 310 8.06 -11.16 -16.18
CA ILE A 310 7.15 -11.25 -15.04
C ILE A 310 6.44 -9.90 -14.90
N ASN A 311 5.13 -9.88 -15.15
CA ASN A 311 4.32 -8.68 -15.13
C ASN A 311 4.39 -7.93 -13.78
N ASP A 312 4.38 -8.65 -12.66
CA ASP A 312 4.48 -8.05 -11.33
C ASP A 312 5.72 -7.17 -11.19
N ILE A 313 6.87 -7.59 -11.73
CA ILE A 313 8.11 -6.83 -11.69
C ILE A 313 8.06 -5.64 -12.63
N SER A 314 7.69 -5.86 -13.89
CA SER A 314 7.71 -4.81 -14.91
C SER A 314 6.70 -3.70 -14.63
N GLN A 315 5.60 -4.01 -13.96
CA GLN A 315 4.53 -3.05 -13.63
C GLN A 315 4.74 -2.36 -12.28
N SER A 316 5.18 -3.08 -11.25
CA SER A 316 5.38 -2.49 -9.92
C SER A 316 6.61 -1.58 -9.82
N GLY A 317 7.58 -1.73 -10.72
CA GLY A 317 8.86 -1.02 -10.60
C GLY A 317 9.78 -1.60 -9.51
N LEU A 318 9.48 -2.79 -8.99
CA LEU A 318 10.22 -3.45 -7.91
C LEU A 318 10.79 -4.80 -8.36
N TRP A 319 12.03 -5.11 -7.98
CA TRP A 319 12.67 -6.41 -8.24
C TRP A 319 12.15 -7.53 -7.32
N LEU A 320 10.82 -7.62 -7.17
CA LEU A 320 10.16 -8.62 -6.33
C LEU A 320 8.72 -8.88 -6.82
N ARG A 321 8.09 -9.94 -6.30
CA ARG A 321 6.72 -10.34 -6.61
C ARG A 321 5.86 -10.43 -5.35
N GLU A 322 6.44 -10.96 -4.27
CA GLU A 322 5.76 -11.16 -3.01
C GLU A 322 5.62 -9.84 -2.25
N GLY A 323 4.55 -9.70 -1.48
CA GLY A 323 4.26 -8.51 -0.68
C GLY A 323 3.59 -7.35 -1.42
N LEU A 324 3.52 -7.38 -2.77
CA LEU A 324 2.90 -6.31 -3.56
C LEU A 324 1.44 -6.06 -3.17
N ASN A 325 0.72 -7.13 -2.83
CA ASN A 325 -0.70 -7.16 -2.50
C ASN A 325 -0.97 -7.25 -1.00
N GLY A 326 0.08 -7.08 -0.20
CA GLY A 326 0.00 -7.14 1.24
C GLY A 326 -0.71 -5.93 1.86
N LYS A 327 -0.81 -5.94 3.18
CA LYS A 327 -1.35 -4.80 3.91
C LYS A 327 -0.33 -3.66 3.91
N SER A 328 -0.69 -2.52 3.31
CA SER A 328 0.16 -1.34 3.23
C SER A 328 0.64 -0.87 4.61
N LEU A 329 1.81 -0.24 4.64
CA LEU A 329 2.40 0.35 5.83
C LEU A 329 1.48 1.44 6.38
N THR A 330 1.27 1.44 7.68
CA THR A 330 0.57 2.51 8.40
C THR A 330 1.56 3.60 8.83
N PHE A 331 1.06 4.81 9.12
CA PHE A 331 1.89 5.89 9.66
C PHE A 331 2.52 5.53 11.02
N SER A 332 1.83 4.75 11.85
CA SER A 332 2.38 4.25 13.12
C SER A 332 3.57 3.30 12.88
N GLU A 333 3.46 2.40 11.91
CA GLU A 333 4.56 1.51 11.54
C GLU A 333 5.72 2.27 10.88
N TYR A 334 5.44 3.32 10.11
CA TYR A 334 6.49 4.22 9.62
C TYR A 334 7.26 4.88 10.77
N LYS A 335 6.58 5.40 11.80
CA LYS A 335 7.24 5.93 13.01
C LYS A 335 8.10 4.86 13.69
N LYS A 336 7.61 3.61 13.77
CA LYS A 336 8.38 2.48 14.30
C LYS A 336 9.66 2.24 13.48
N ILE A 337 9.59 2.27 12.15
CA ILE A 337 10.77 2.16 11.27
C ILE A 337 11.76 3.26 11.56
N VAL A 338 11.32 4.52 11.67
CA VAL A 338 12.19 5.67 11.96
C VAL A 338 12.91 5.48 13.29
N ALA A 339 12.22 5.05 14.34
CA ALA A 339 12.80 4.80 15.67
C ALA A 339 13.84 3.65 15.61
N LEU A 340 13.48 2.51 15.00
CA LEU A 340 14.37 1.37 14.82
C LEU A 340 15.65 1.74 14.05
N SER A 341 15.50 2.55 12.98
CA SER A 341 16.64 3.00 12.15
C SER A 341 17.64 3.90 12.90
N ARG A 342 17.20 4.54 13.99
CA ARG A 342 18.05 5.37 14.85
C ARG A 342 18.71 4.56 15.97
N GLY A 343 18.47 3.25 16.04
CA GLY A 343 18.94 2.42 17.14
C GLY A 343 18.18 2.67 18.45
N GLU A 344 17.09 3.41 18.41
CA GLU A 344 16.17 3.54 19.53
C GLU A 344 15.52 2.16 19.72
N LYS A 345 15.83 1.49 20.84
CA LYS A 345 15.09 0.27 21.20
C LYS A 345 13.63 0.66 21.17
N ALA A 346 12.83 -0.09 20.42
CA ALA A 346 11.39 0.04 20.53
C ALA A 346 11.07 -0.07 22.01
N VAL A 347 10.70 1.06 22.63
CA VAL A 347 10.13 1.02 23.96
C VAL A 347 8.86 0.22 23.71
N GLU A 348 8.94 -1.08 23.99
CA GLU A 348 7.74 -1.84 24.30
C GLU A 348 7.08 -1.06 25.44
N LYS A 349 6.18 -0.14 25.09
CA LYS A 349 5.06 0.07 25.95
C LYS A 349 4.46 -1.32 26.02
N LYS A 350 4.83 -2.08 27.08
CA LYS A 350 4.02 -3.19 27.53
C LYS A 350 2.61 -2.64 27.39
N SER A 351 1.89 -3.14 26.40
CA SER A 351 0.47 -3.11 26.46
C SER A 351 0.19 -3.84 27.77
N GLU A 352 0.04 -3.08 28.83
CA GLU A 352 -0.74 -3.58 29.94
C GLU A 352 -1.99 -4.06 29.27
N THR A 353 -2.08 -5.35 29.21
CA THR A 353 -3.27 -6.09 28.86
C THR A 353 -4.33 -5.57 29.81
N ILE A 354 -4.95 -4.47 29.40
CA ILE A 354 -6.21 -4.06 29.99
C ILE A 354 -7.13 -5.21 29.61
N LYS A 355 -7.21 -6.16 30.54
CA LYS A 355 -8.24 -7.19 30.53
C LYS A 355 -9.51 -6.50 30.05
N GLN A 356 -10.09 -7.03 29.00
CA GLN A 356 -11.41 -6.65 28.51
C GLN A 356 -12.39 -6.68 29.69
N THR A 357 -12.50 -5.55 30.36
CA THR A 357 -13.61 -5.25 31.22
C THR A 357 -14.30 -4.05 30.60
N SER A 358 -15.48 -4.31 30.05
CA SER A 358 -16.53 -3.37 29.65
C SER A 358 -16.08 -2.23 28.69
N LYS A 359 -16.71 -2.14 27.53
CA LYS A 359 -16.67 -1.05 26.55
C LYS A 359 -16.83 0.33 27.19
N LYS A 360 -15.77 0.92 27.70
CA LYS A 360 -15.75 2.33 28.12
C LYS A 360 -15.52 3.15 26.85
N THR A 361 -16.57 3.79 26.36
CA THR A 361 -16.51 4.69 25.22
C THR A 361 -15.59 5.86 25.55
N VAL A 362 -14.52 6.09 24.78
CA VAL A 362 -13.61 7.24 24.89
C VAL A 362 -14.42 8.52 24.81
N GLY A 363 -14.46 9.31 25.89
CA GLY A 363 -15.18 10.57 25.96
C GLY A 363 -14.28 11.78 25.71
N VAL A 364 -14.88 12.98 25.67
CA VAL A 364 -14.16 14.26 25.49
C VAL A 364 -13.05 14.42 26.54
N ASN A 365 -13.31 14.05 27.80
CA ASN A 365 -12.34 14.19 28.90
C ASN A 365 -11.11 13.26 28.76
N ASP A 366 -11.27 12.10 28.12
CA ASP A 366 -10.15 11.19 27.85
C ASP A 366 -9.22 11.77 26.78
N VAL A 367 -9.81 12.39 25.74
CA VAL A 367 -9.07 13.12 24.71
C VAL A 367 -8.38 14.37 25.28
N VAL A 368 -9.04 15.10 26.18
CA VAL A 368 -8.44 16.27 26.90
C VAL A 368 -7.22 15.84 27.70
N ARG A 369 -7.29 14.71 28.42
CA ARG A 369 -6.15 14.17 29.16
C ARG A 369 -4.98 13.85 28.23
N TYR A 370 -5.25 13.16 27.14
CA TYR A 370 -4.27 12.83 26.12
C TYR A 370 -3.57 14.08 25.54
N LEU A 371 -4.34 15.12 25.22
CA LEU A 371 -3.80 16.38 24.70
C LEU A 371 -2.94 17.12 25.73
N LYS A 372 -3.33 17.12 27.01
CA LYS A 372 -2.53 17.70 28.10
C LYS A 372 -1.19 16.98 28.26
N ASP A 373 -1.18 15.65 28.23
CA ASP A 373 0.06 14.89 28.28
C ASP A 373 0.98 15.22 27.09
N LYS A 374 0.42 15.46 25.91
CA LYS A 374 1.16 15.88 24.71
C LYS A 374 1.74 17.30 24.87
N PHE A 375 1.01 18.22 25.51
CA PHE A 375 1.50 19.56 25.85
C PHE A 375 2.67 19.49 26.82
N GLU A 376 2.58 18.70 27.88
CA GLU A 376 3.66 18.52 28.84
C GLU A 376 4.93 17.92 28.22
N GLN A 377 4.78 16.96 27.29
CA GLN A 377 5.92 16.41 26.56
C GLN A 377 6.58 17.47 25.66
N THR A 378 5.78 18.36 25.06
CA THR A 378 6.28 19.43 24.20
C THR A 378 7.05 20.49 24.99
N LYS A 379 6.54 20.86 26.20
CA LYS A 379 7.24 21.75 27.15
C LYS A 379 8.58 21.17 27.60
N LYS A 380 8.63 19.87 27.92
CA LYS A 380 9.88 19.18 28.27
C LYS A 380 10.95 19.23 27.18
N ASN A 381 10.54 19.42 25.94
CA ASN A 381 11.44 19.59 24.81
C ASN A 381 11.76 21.06 24.47
N ASN A 382 11.56 21.98 25.47
CA ASN A 382 11.78 23.41 25.36
C ASN A 382 11.06 24.10 24.20
N LYS A 383 9.84 23.65 23.85
CA LYS A 383 8.98 24.29 22.86
C LYS A 383 7.86 25.04 23.57
N GLU A 384 7.64 26.28 23.16
CA GLU A 384 6.64 27.17 23.74
C GLU A 384 5.28 27.08 23.01
N GLU A 385 5.20 26.32 21.92
CA GLU A 385 3.98 26.17 21.14
C GLU A 385 3.87 24.78 20.50
N ILE A 386 2.63 24.35 20.23
CA ILE A 386 2.34 23.12 19.50
C ILE A 386 1.15 23.31 18.56
N THR A 387 1.28 22.88 17.32
CA THR A 387 0.19 22.85 16.36
C THR A 387 -0.40 21.44 16.28
N ILE A 388 -1.70 21.31 16.47
CA ILE A 388 -2.41 20.02 16.51
C ILE A 388 -3.53 20.00 15.48
N ARG A 389 -3.57 18.92 14.70
CA ARG A 389 -4.67 18.63 13.76
C ARG A 389 -5.58 17.55 14.37
N SER A 390 -6.89 17.80 14.33
CA SER A 390 -7.89 16.87 14.90
C SER A 390 -7.88 15.47 14.25
N GLY A 391 -7.61 15.38 12.95
CA GLY A 391 -7.49 14.11 12.24
C GLY A 391 -6.33 13.24 12.74
N GLU A 392 -5.20 13.86 13.14
CA GLU A 392 -4.06 13.17 13.72
C GLU A 392 -4.40 12.58 15.09
N ILE A 393 -5.02 13.38 15.97
CA ILE A 393 -5.45 12.92 17.30
C ILE A 393 -6.49 11.80 17.21
N HIS A 394 -7.43 11.90 16.26
CA HIS A 394 -8.43 10.88 16.03
C HIS A 394 -7.79 9.54 15.63
N SER A 395 -6.78 9.58 14.76
CA SER A 395 -6.02 8.42 14.30
C SER A 395 -5.09 7.86 15.39
N GLU A 396 -4.41 8.73 16.15
CA GLU A 396 -3.52 8.35 17.25
C GLU A 396 -4.27 7.61 18.38
N LEU A 397 -5.53 7.98 18.63
CA LEU A 397 -6.40 7.36 19.63
C LEU A 397 -7.19 6.15 19.07
N GLY A 398 -7.02 5.80 17.80
CA GLY A 398 -7.73 4.68 17.15
C GLY A 398 -9.25 4.81 17.20
N LEU A 399 -9.78 6.04 17.15
CA LEU A 399 -11.20 6.31 17.27
C LEU A 399 -11.94 5.99 15.97
N LYS A 400 -13.18 5.51 16.07
CA LYS A 400 -14.09 5.33 14.94
C LYS A 400 -15.29 6.26 15.12
N ASP A 401 -15.60 7.06 14.10
CA ASP A 401 -16.76 7.96 14.04
C ASP A 401 -16.89 8.94 15.23
N ARG A 402 -15.75 9.36 15.82
CA ARG A 402 -15.68 10.21 17.00
C ARG A 402 -14.97 11.56 16.76
N MET A 403 -14.94 12.04 15.53
CA MET A 403 -14.33 13.33 15.17
C MET A 403 -14.91 14.51 16.00
N PRO A 404 -16.22 14.62 16.26
CA PRO A 404 -16.76 15.65 17.13
C PRO A 404 -16.21 15.59 18.56
N THR A 405 -15.93 14.39 19.10
CA THR A 405 -15.33 14.19 20.42
C THR A 405 -13.92 14.78 20.47
N VAL A 406 -13.11 14.58 19.43
CA VAL A 406 -11.77 15.15 19.33
C VAL A 406 -11.81 16.66 19.20
N CYS A 407 -12.63 17.19 18.28
CA CYS A 407 -12.76 18.64 18.07
C CYS A 407 -13.25 19.35 19.34
N ASN A 408 -14.22 18.76 20.05
CA ASN A 408 -14.69 19.30 21.34
C ASN A 408 -13.60 19.35 22.40
N ALA A 409 -12.76 18.32 22.47
CA ALA A 409 -11.62 18.30 23.38
C ALA A 409 -10.58 19.37 23.04
N MET A 410 -10.31 19.56 21.75
CA MET A 410 -9.41 20.61 21.25
C MET A 410 -9.93 22.00 21.58
N TYR A 411 -11.20 22.29 21.29
CA TYR A 411 -11.82 23.57 21.65
C TYR A 411 -11.90 23.80 23.18
N LYS A 412 -12.10 22.73 23.97
CA LYS A 412 -12.13 22.83 25.44
C LYS A 412 -10.79 23.24 26.04
N LEU A 413 -9.68 22.93 25.37
CA LEU A 413 -8.32 23.30 25.79
C LEU A 413 -7.88 24.64 25.20
N GLN A 414 -8.59 25.17 24.23
CA GLN A 414 -8.27 26.43 23.59
C GLN A 414 -8.46 27.61 24.56
N THR A 415 -7.48 28.49 24.61
CA THR A 415 -7.49 29.75 25.35
C THR A 415 -7.55 30.93 24.38
N SER A 416 -7.69 32.15 24.92
CA SER A 416 -7.67 33.37 24.08
C SER A 416 -6.30 33.69 23.45
N LYS A 417 -5.26 32.97 23.85
CA LYS A 417 -3.90 33.11 23.30
C LYS A 417 -3.63 32.16 22.13
N ASP A 418 -4.50 31.17 21.93
CA ASP A 418 -4.34 30.13 20.94
C ASP A 418 -4.97 30.52 19.60
N GLU A 419 -4.37 30.08 18.51
CA GLU A 419 -4.82 30.42 17.14
C GLU A 419 -5.49 29.21 16.47
N VAL A 420 -6.71 29.42 15.91
CA VAL A 420 -7.33 28.43 15.02
C VAL A 420 -6.80 28.66 13.62
N VAL A 421 -5.81 27.85 13.22
CA VAL A 421 -5.13 27.95 11.92
C VAL A 421 -6.00 27.48 10.77
N GLU A 422 -6.78 26.40 10.98
CA GLU A 422 -7.72 25.89 9.96
C GLU A 422 -9.03 25.45 10.67
N LYS A 423 -10.15 25.98 10.20
CA LYS A 423 -11.49 25.68 10.75
C LYS A 423 -12.37 25.03 9.69
N PRO A 424 -12.92 23.82 9.93
CA PRO A 424 -13.88 23.19 9.03
C PRO A 424 -15.18 24.01 8.96
N ASN A 425 -15.86 24.03 7.78
CA ASN A 425 -17.07 24.81 7.53
C ASN A 425 -18.22 24.59 8.55
N LYS A 426 -18.29 23.40 9.18
CA LYS A 426 -19.27 23.06 10.22
C LYS A 426 -18.69 23.08 11.64
N GLY A 427 -17.50 23.66 11.84
CA GLY A 427 -16.82 23.71 13.13
C GLY A 427 -16.19 22.39 13.60
N TYR A 428 -16.56 21.25 13.04
CA TYR A 428 -16.07 19.92 13.38
C TYR A 428 -15.58 19.19 12.14
N GLY A 429 -14.41 18.56 12.19
CA GLY A 429 -13.86 17.80 11.08
C GLY A 429 -12.37 17.52 11.23
N ALA A 430 -11.85 16.59 10.46
CA ALA A 430 -10.44 16.16 10.49
C ALA A 430 -9.43 17.28 10.13
N ARG A 431 -9.91 18.38 9.56
CA ARG A 431 -9.10 19.54 9.18
C ARG A 431 -9.01 20.65 10.24
N LEU A 432 -9.66 20.50 11.39
CA LEU A 432 -9.47 21.46 12.48
C LEU A 432 -8.01 21.47 12.90
N VAL A 433 -7.36 22.61 12.80
CA VAL A 433 -5.98 22.82 13.25
C VAL A 433 -5.95 23.98 14.24
N ILE A 434 -5.42 23.71 15.43
CA ILE A 434 -5.24 24.73 16.48
C ILE A 434 -3.77 24.76 16.86
N LYS A 435 -3.20 25.96 16.92
CA LYS A 435 -1.89 26.27 17.46
C LYS A 435 -2.06 26.72 18.90
N TYR A 436 -1.55 25.92 19.82
CA TYR A 436 -1.59 26.21 21.25
C TYR A 436 -0.27 26.84 21.71
N LEU A 437 -0.36 27.88 22.52
CA LEU A 437 0.76 28.41 23.27
C LEU A 437 0.85 27.68 24.63
N LEU A 438 2.01 27.14 24.93
CA LEU A 438 2.20 26.20 26.05
C LEU A 438 2.72 26.88 27.32
#